data_a0ec2c93787846dd1681b8fad845fb72
#
_entry.id   a0ec2c93787846dd1681b8fad845fb72
#
_cell.length_a   1.000
_cell.length_b   1.000
_cell.length_c   1.000
_cell.angle_alpha   90.00
_cell.angle_beta   90.00
_cell.angle_gamma   90.00
#
_symmetry.space_group_name_H-M   'P 1'
#
loop_
_entity.id
_entity.type
_entity.pdbx_description
1 polymer ?
#
loop_
_entity_poly.entity_id
_entity_poly.type
_entity_poly.pdbx_seq_one_letter_code
_entity_poly.pdbx_strand_id
1 'polypeptide(L)'
;MPRLTNEKLTKELTKTMPIEIPISPDYKLTSDERNIIVNERYFTDPTKAPNWPKRLAENPDLDPSPIARWREVAYFSSVDRAIMFVMDRRIKLSDANTLEDLERIIREFRRELAALLTVEGNRKD
;
A
#
# COMPACT_ATOMS: atom_id res chain seq x y z
N MET A 1 5.17 -25.26 -30.05
CA MET A 1 5.31 -24.93 -28.65
C MET A 1 4.24 -24.03 -28.08
N PRO A 2 3.08 -23.94 -28.73
CA PRO A 2 2.02 -23.08 -28.21
C PRO A 2 1.60 -23.42 -26.79
N ARG A 3 1.62 -24.69 -26.44
CA ARG A 3 1.20 -25.12 -25.11
C ARG A 3 2.12 -24.60 -24.02
N LEU A 4 3.43 -24.69 -24.23
CA LEU A 4 4.38 -24.14 -23.27
C LEU A 4 4.23 -22.64 -23.12
N THR A 5 3.99 -21.97 -24.25
CA THR A 5 3.80 -20.54 -24.22
C THR A 5 2.55 -20.17 -23.41
N ASN A 6 1.47 -20.94 -23.58
CA ASN A 6 0.23 -20.69 -22.85
C ASN A 6 0.40 -20.92 -21.37
N GLU A 7 1.10 -21.98 -20.98
CA GLU A 7 1.35 -22.26 -19.58
C GLU A 7 2.20 -21.15 -18.95
N LYS A 8 3.20 -20.71 -19.67
CA LYS A 8 4.06 -19.63 -19.21
C LYS A 8 3.27 -18.34 -19.04
N LEU A 9 2.42 -18.02 -20.00
CA LEU A 9 1.55 -16.85 -19.92
C LEU A 9 0.62 -16.94 -18.73
N THR A 10 0.04 -18.11 -18.47
CA THR A 10 -0.84 -18.29 -17.33
C THR A 10 -0.10 -18.04 -16.02
N LYS A 11 1.12 -18.56 -15.90
CA LYS A 11 1.92 -18.32 -14.71
C LYS A 11 2.30 -16.87 -14.56
N GLU A 12 2.66 -16.23 -15.65
CA GLU A 12 3.01 -14.82 -15.62
C GLU A 12 1.81 -13.96 -15.25
N LEU A 13 0.64 -14.27 -15.80
CA LEU A 13 -0.57 -13.56 -15.44
C LEU A 13 -0.91 -13.74 -13.97
N THR A 14 -0.73 -14.94 -13.44
CA THR A 14 -0.95 -15.18 -12.01
C THR A 14 0.02 -14.37 -11.15
N LYS A 15 1.29 -14.30 -11.58
CA LYS A 15 2.28 -13.51 -10.86
C LYS A 15 2.09 -12.01 -11.02
N THR A 16 1.65 -11.57 -12.20
CA THR A 16 1.50 -10.14 -12.51
C THR A 16 0.18 -9.58 -12.04
N MET A 17 -0.73 -10.45 -11.57
CA MET A 17 -2.02 -10.01 -11.05
C MET A 17 -2.19 -10.40 -9.58
N PRO A 18 -1.21 -10.07 -8.73
CA PRO A 18 -1.38 -10.28 -7.30
C PRO A 18 -2.50 -9.37 -6.79
N ILE A 19 -3.02 -9.69 -5.63
CA ILE A 19 -4.00 -8.78 -5.06
C ILE A 19 -3.33 -7.44 -4.79
N GLU A 20 -4.10 -6.38 -4.93
CA GLU A 20 -3.67 -5.05 -4.55
C GLU A 20 -4.89 -4.34 -3.97
N ILE A 21 -4.97 -4.31 -2.65
CA ILE A 21 -6.13 -3.83 -1.93
C ILE A 21 -5.74 -2.65 -1.06
N PRO A 22 -6.20 -1.44 -1.37
CA PRO A 22 -5.94 -0.30 -0.49
C PRO A 22 -6.72 -0.48 0.81
N ILE A 23 -6.03 -0.27 1.92
CA ILE A 23 -6.63 -0.32 3.25
C ILE A 23 -6.91 1.10 3.74
N SER A 24 -6.04 2.03 3.39
CA SER A 24 -6.16 3.44 3.71
C SER A 24 -5.30 4.21 2.71
N PRO A 25 -5.29 5.54 2.74
CA PRO A 25 -4.42 6.28 1.84
C PRO A 25 -2.94 5.92 1.97
N ASP A 26 -2.52 5.48 3.16
CA ASP A 26 -1.11 5.22 3.43
C ASP A 26 -0.72 3.74 3.47
N TYR A 27 -1.68 2.83 3.32
CA TYR A 27 -1.42 1.40 3.40
C TYR A 27 -2.19 0.63 2.35
N LYS A 28 -1.53 -0.36 1.77
CA LYS A 28 -2.20 -1.29 0.88
C LYS A 28 -1.67 -2.70 1.13
N LEU A 29 -2.49 -3.69 0.80
CA LEU A 29 -2.10 -5.09 0.84
C LEU A 29 -1.83 -5.57 -0.56
N THR A 30 -0.72 -6.28 -0.71
CA THR A 30 -0.43 -7.04 -1.92
C THR A 30 -0.20 -8.50 -1.52
N SER A 31 0.07 -9.35 -2.48
CA SER A 31 0.31 -10.75 -2.17
C SER A 31 1.37 -11.35 -3.07
N ASP A 32 2.02 -12.39 -2.58
CA ASP A 32 2.82 -13.28 -3.39
C ASP A 32 2.28 -14.70 -3.19
N GLU A 33 3.03 -15.71 -3.58
CA GLU A 33 2.56 -17.09 -3.49
C GLU A 33 2.25 -17.56 -2.06
N ARG A 34 2.89 -16.96 -1.08
CA ARG A 34 2.80 -17.46 0.30
C ARG A 34 2.34 -16.42 1.30
N ASN A 35 2.43 -15.16 0.95
CA ASN A 35 2.24 -14.09 1.93
C ASN A 35 1.26 -13.04 1.48
N ILE A 36 0.62 -12.44 2.47
CA ILE A 36 -0.03 -11.15 2.34
C ILE A 36 0.99 -10.11 2.79
N ILE A 37 1.21 -9.12 1.96
CA ILE A 37 2.27 -8.14 2.18
C ILE A 37 1.66 -6.78 2.51
N VAL A 38 2.07 -6.20 3.63
CA VAL A 38 1.66 -4.85 3.99
C VAL A 38 2.64 -3.86 3.36
N ASN A 39 2.12 -2.94 2.57
CA ASN A 39 2.89 -1.87 1.96
C ASN A 39 2.49 -0.54 2.60
N GLU A 40 3.47 0.26 2.91
CA GLU A 40 3.29 1.57 3.51
C GLU A 40 3.76 2.64 2.54
N ARG A 41 2.95 3.68 2.38
CA ARG A 41 3.31 4.82 1.55
C ARG A 41 4.27 5.73 2.30
N TYR A 42 5.26 6.23 1.59
CA TYR A 42 6.16 7.25 2.11
C TYR A 42 6.47 8.22 0.97
N PHE A 43 7.05 9.35 1.31
CA PHE A 43 7.36 10.38 0.33
C PHE A 43 8.85 10.64 0.30
N THR A 44 9.37 10.85 -0.90
CA THR A 44 10.75 11.26 -1.07
C THR A 44 10.76 12.70 -1.60
N ASP A 45 11.76 13.45 -1.17
CA ASP A 45 11.94 14.82 -1.64
C ASP A 45 13.00 14.82 -2.73
N PRO A 46 12.62 15.01 -4.00
CA PRO A 46 13.59 14.95 -5.10
C PRO A 46 14.61 16.08 -5.03
N THR A 47 14.29 17.19 -4.35
CA THR A 47 15.21 18.32 -4.23
C THR A 47 16.41 18.01 -3.35
N LYS A 48 16.32 16.95 -2.53
CA LYS A 48 17.42 16.54 -1.66
C LYS A 48 18.35 15.52 -2.30
N ALA A 49 18.03 15.07 -3.50
CA ALA A 49 18.90 14.13 -4.22
C ALA A 49 20.17 14.84 -4.65
N PRO A 50 21.34 14.17 -4.56
CA PRO A 50 22.62 14.79 -4.95
C PRO A 50 22.63 15.30 -6.39
N ASN A 51 21.89 14.65 -7.29
CA ASN A 51 21.87 15.03 -8.70
C ASN A 51 20.76 16.04 -9.02
N TRP A 52 20.03 16.54 -8.04
CA TRP A 52 18.94 17.48 -8.28
C TRP A 52 19.40 18.76 -8.96
N PRO A 53 20.49 19.44 -8.47
CA PRO A 53 20.92 20.67 -9.12
C PRO A 53 21.27 20.48 -10.60
N LYS A 54 21.90 19.36 -10.93
CA LYS A 54 22.26 19.05 -12.31
C LYS A 54 21.03 18.83 -13.16
N ARG A 55 20.08 18.05 -12.64
CA ARG A 55 18.83 17.78 -13.35
C ARG A 55 18.01 19.04 -13.57
N LEU A 56 17.97 19.89 -12.56
CA LEU A 56 17.24 21.15 -12.64
C LEU A 56 17.87 22.08 -13.67
N ALA A 57 19.21 22.11 -13.77
CA ALA A 57 19.88 22.88 -14.77
C ALA A 57 19.56 22.43 -16.19
N GLU A 58 19.42 21.11 -16.37
CA GLU A 58 19.06 20.54 -17.67
C GLU A 58 17.58 20.73 -18.01
N ASN A 59 16.72 20.73 -16.98
CA ASN A 59 15.28 20.89 -17.15
C ASN A 59 14.74 21.78 -16.03
N PRO A 60 14.67 23.10 -16.25
CA PRO A 60 14.18 24.03 -15.21
C PRO A 60 12.73 23.79 -14.80
N ASP A 61 11.96 23.04 -15.59
CA ASP A 61 10.55 22.75 -15.29
C ASP A 61 10.37 21.52 -14.42
N LEU A 62 11.44 20.95 -13.87
CA LEU A 62 11.32 19.81 -12.99
C LEU A 62 10.43 20.12 -11.78
N ASP A 63 9.54 19.18 -11.47
CA ASP A 63 8.63 19.32 -10.37
C ASP A 63 9.36 19.00 -9.05
N PRO A 64 9.43 19.95 -8.09
CA PRO A 64 10.07 19.73 -6.80
C PRO A 64 9.18 19.02 -5.79
N SER A 65 7.94 18.72 -6.14
CA SER A 65 6.98 18.14 -5.21
C SER A 65 7.43 16.77 -4.70
N PRO A 66 7.08 16.41 -3.47
CA PRO A 66 7.37 15.09 -2.94
C PRO A 66 6.76 14.00 -3.83
N ILE A 67 7.47 12.90 -3.95
CA ILE A 67 7.05 11.77 -4.78
C ILE A 67 6.57 10.65 -3.86
N ALA A 68 5.34 10.18 -4.09
CA ALA A 68 4.78 9.08 -3.33
C ALA A 68 5.44 7.77 -3.76
N ARG A 69 5.85 6.98 -2.79
CA ARG A 69 6.46 5.69 -3.01
C ARG A 69 5.89 4.69 -2.02
N TRP A 70 6.06 3.41 -2.32
CA TRP A 70 5.58 2.32 -1.48
C TRP A 70 6.73 1.44 -1.08
N ARG A 71 6.68 0.93 0.16
CA ARG A 71 7.66 -0.03 0.64
C ARG A 71 6.96 -1.16 1.37
N GLU A 72 7.52 -2.35 1.27
CA GLU A 72 7.01 -3.50 1.99
C GLU A 72 7.51 -3.43 3.43
N VAL A 73 6.59 -3.48 4.39
CA VAL A 73 6.96 -3.34 5.80
C VAL A 73 6.69 -4.60 6.60
N ALA A 74 5.85 -5.50 6.13
CA ALA A 74 5.55 -6.72 6.86
C ALA A 74 4.91 -7.77 5.95
N TYR A 75 5.07 -9.04 6.36
CA TYR A 75 4.57 -10.20 5.62
C TYR A 75 3.77 -11.07 6.57
N PHE A 76 2.61 -11.54 6.12
CA PHE A 76 1.71 -12.33 6.96
C PHE A 76 1.14 -13.50 6.16
N SER A 77 0.73 -14.55 6.89
CA SER A 77 0.09 -15.69 6.26
C SER A 77 -1.41 -15.49 6.04
N SER A 78 -1.99 -14.45 6.61
CA SER A 78 -3.42 -14.20 6.50
C SER A 78 -3.73 -12.72 6.43
N VAL A 79 -4.87 -12.40 5.81
CA VAL A 79 -5.35 -11.03 5.69
C VAL A 79 -5.68 -10.45 7.06
N ASP A 80 -6.26 -11.25 7.94
CA ASP A 80 -6.64 -10.79 9.29
C ASP A 80 -5.44 -10.23 10.04
N ARG A 81 -4.33 -10.96 9.99
CA ARG A 81 -3.10 -10.53 10.67
C ARG A 81 -2.51 -9.28 10.06
N ALA A 82 -2.58 -9.18 8.73
CA ALA A 82 -2.09 -8.01 8.03
C ALA A 82 -2.90 -6.76 8.41
N ILE A 83 -4.22 -6.89 8.49
CA ILE A 83 -5.10 -5.78 8.86
C ILE A 83 -4.83 -5.35 10.31
N MET A 84 -4.67 -6.30 11.20
CA MET A 84 -4.36 -5.99 12.60
C MET A 84 -3.02 -5.27 12.72
N PHE A 85 -2.04 -5.67 11.92
CA PHE A 85 -0.75 -5.00 11.90
C PHE A 85 -0.90 -3.53 11.49
N VAL A 86 -1.69 -3.25 10.45
CA VAL A 86 -1.90 -1.88 9.99
C VAL A 86 -2.57 -1.04 11.07
N MET A 87 -3.59 -1.59 11.74
CA MET A 87 -4.26 -0.88 12.81
C MET A 87 -3.28 -0.56 13.95
N ASP A 88 -2.50 -1.55 14.39
CA ASP A 88 -1.51 -1.35 15.45
C ASP A 88 -0.48 -0.30 15.05
N ARG A 89 -0.05 -0.33 13.80
CA ARG A 89 0.95 0.62 13.34
C ARG A 89 0.40 2.04 13.30
N ARG A 90 -0.84 2.21 12.86
CA ARG A 90 -1.48 3.53 12.89
C ARG A 90 -1.57 4.07 14.31
N ILE A 91 -1.89 3.21 15.26
CA ILE A 91 -1.94 3.60 16.67
C ILE A 91 -0.55 4.00 17.16
N LYS A 92 0.47 3.20 16.86
CA LYS A 92 1.83 3.46 17.31
C LYS A 92 2.43 4.74 16.72
N LEU A 93 2.03 5.07 15.50
CA LEU A 93 2.53 6.27 14.83
C LEU A 93 1.68 7.50 15.10
N SER A 94 0.58 7.35 15.83
CA SER A 94 -0.29 8.46 16.17
C SER A 94 0.23 9.19 17.41
N ASP A 95 -0.34 10.35 17.64
CA ASP A 95 -0.06 11.14 18.84
C ASP A 95 -1.13 10.93 19.93
N ALA A 96 -1.87 9.84 19.83
CA ALA A 96 -2.91 9.52 20.80
C ALA A 96 -2.29 9.35 22.18
N ASN A 97 -2.86 10.05 23.17
CA ASN A 97 -2.42 9.95 24.55
C ASN A 97 -3.58 9.76 25.52
N THR A 98 -4.79 9.55 25.00
CA THR A 98 -5.97 9.25 25.80
C THR A 98 -6.68 8.05 25.22
N LEU A 99 -7.51 7.41 26.04
CA LEU A 99 -8.32 6.30 25.59
C LEU A 99 -9.32 6.74 24.52
N GLU A 100 -9.81 7.97 24.62
CA GLU A 100 -10.73 8.53 23.62
C GLU A 100 -10.05 8.68 22.27
N ASP A 101 -8.80 9.15 22.25
CA ASP A 101 -8.02 9.26 21.02
C ASP A 101 -7.83 7.89 20.37
N LEU A 102 -7.50 6.91 21.18
CA LEU A 102 -7.29 5.54 20.72
C LEU A 102 -8.58 4.99 20.10
N GLU A 103 -9.69 5.16 20.79
CA GLU A 103 -10.98 4.69 20.28
C GLU A 103 -11.34 5.34 18.95
N ARG A 104 -11.06 6.63 18.82
CA ARG A 104 -11.33 7.35 17.58
C ARG A 104 -10.52 6.79 16.42
N ILE A 105 -9.24 6.51 16.63
CA ILE A 105 -8.38 5.94 15.59
C ILE A 105 -8.90 4.58 15.14
N ILE A 106 -9.28 3.73 16.08
CA ILE A 106 -9.82 2.42 15.78
C ILE A 106 -11.12 2.53 15.00
N ARG A 107 -11.98 3.45 15.41
CA ARG A 107 -13.27 3.67 14.74
C ARG A 107 -13.08 4.15 13.31
N GLU A 108 -12.16 5.07 13.09
CA GLU A 108 -11.85 5.58 11.76
C GLU A 108 -11.34 4.48 10.85
N PHE A 109 -10.45 3.65 11.37
CA PHE A 109 -9.90 2.54 10.61
C PHE A 109 -11.00 1.55 10.20
N ARG A 110 -11.87 1.20 11.14
CA ARG A 110 -12.98 0.30 10.86
C ARG A 110 -13.93 0.87 9.82
N ARG A 111 -14.16 2.17 9.87
CA ARG A 111 -15.01 2.84 8.89
C ARG A 111 -14.40 2.78 7.50
N GLU A 112 -13.11 2.99 7.39
CA GLU A 112 -12.40 2.89 6.11
C GLU A 112 -12.51 1.49 5.53
N LEU A 113 -12.33 0.47 6.35
CA LEU A 113 -12.47 -0.92 5.91
C LEU A 113 -13.90 -1.22 5.47
N ALA A 114 -14.88 -0.75 6.22
CA ALA A 114 -16.27 -0.96 5.87
C ALA A 114 -16.64 -0.32 4.53
N ALA A 115 -16.10 0.85 4.26
CA ALA A 115 -16.32 1.53 2.99
C ALA A 115 -15.77 0.72 1.82
N LEU A 116 -14.59 0.14 1.99
CA LEU A 116 -13.99 -0.72 0.96
C LEU A 116 -14.82 -1.97 0.72
N LEU A 117 -15.30 -2.59 1.78
CA LEU A 117 -16.13 -3.79 1.67
C LEU A 117 -17.45 -3.49 0.98
N THR A 118 -18.03 -2.33 1.23
CA THR A 118 -19.25 -1.91 0.57
C THR A 118 -19.05 -1.77 -0.94
N VAL A 119 -17.94 -1.16 -1.34
CA VAL A 119 -17.61 -1.03 -2.76
C VAL A 119 -17.40 -2.40 -3.40
N GLU A 120 -16.70 -3.29 -2.72
CA GLU A 120 -16.49 -4.65 -3.18
C GLU A 120 -17.80 -5.41 -3.32
N GLY A 121 -18.70 -5.26 -2.36
CA GLY A 121 -20.00 -5.88 -2.40
C GLY A 121 -20.81 -5.43 -3.60
N ASN A 122 -20.76 -4.15 -3.92
CA ASN A 122 -21.45 -3.59 -5.08
C ASN A 122 -20.92 -4.14 -6.38
N ARG A 123 -19.63 -4.42 -6.44
CA ARG A 123 -19.02 -4.97 -7.64
C ARG A 123 -19.51 -6.38 -7.96
N LYS A 124 -19.87 -7.15 -6.97
CA LYS A 124 -20.27 -8.53 -7.15
C LYS A 124 -21.62 -8.65 -7.83
N ASP A 125 -22.39 -7.63 -7.79
CA ASP A 125 -23.70 -7.61 -8.44
C ASP A 125 -23.54 -7.27 -9.93
#